data_c7df308beafb284b29b38cffa5fbc2fe
#
_entry.id   c7df308beafb284b29b38cffa5fbc2fe
#
_cell.length_a   1.000
_cell.length_b   1.000
_cell.length_c   1.000
_cell.angle_alpha   90.00
_cell.angle_beta   90.00
_cell.angle_gamma   90.00
#
_symmetry.space_group_name_H-M   'P 1'
#
loop_
_entity.id
_entity.type
_entity.pdbx_description
1 polymer ?
#
loop_
_entity_poly.entity_id
_entity_poly.type
_entity_poly.pdbx_seq_one_letter_code
_entity_poly.pdbx_strand_id
1 'polypeptide(L)'
;MYGIYKGKEYRVAKISTFYRVISGEKEEGFEEYIDILGEKRPDIFVKDVDIHELDYLYETVYEIQYKGHFFNVMSAMKRINIDEDWFVIRAGIEKYELIEKLGFERYDKATWRKEIKRKDIEALKIIEKPLEIFKEQGLKAKILAGKDIDDFLASVKD
;
A
#
# COMPACT_ATOMS: atom_id res chain seq x y z
N MET A 1 2.67 2.38 5.91
CA MET A 1 1.52 3.29 6.09
C MET A 1 1.94 4.74 5.87
N TYR A 2 0.97 5.62 5.78
CA TYR A 2 1.16 7.04 5.53
C TYR A 2 0.47 7.85 6.61
N GLY A 3 0.98 9.03 6.89
CA GLY A 3 0.39 9.92 7.88
C GLY A 3 0.52 11.37 7.49
N ILE A 4 -0.37 12.18 8.04
CA ILE A 4 -0.29 13.64 7.96
C ILE A 4 0.29 14.16 9.26
N TYR A 5 1.41 14.85 9.16
CA TYR A 5 2.09 15.50 10.28
C TYR A 5 2.34 16.96 9.95
N LYS A 6 1.80 17.85 10.77
CA LYS A 6 1.85 19.31 10.54
C LYS A 6 1.44 19.71 9.11
N GLY A 7 0.36 19.08 8.61
CA GLY A 7 -0.25 19.40 7.32
C GLY A 7 0.46 18.79 6.10
N LYS A 8 1.53 18.02 6.29
CA LYS A 8 2.27 17.38 5.20
C LYS A 8 2.20 15.86 5.32
N GLU A 9 2.12 15.18 4.18
CA GLU A 9 2.08 13.71 4.11
C GLU A 9 3.49 13.11 4.15
N TYR A 10 3.63 12.05 4.93
CA TYR A 10 4.89 11.30 5.09
C TYR A 10 4.62 9.79 5.10
N ARG A 11 5.65 9.03 4.83
CA ARG A 11 5.66 7.61 5.24
C ARG A 11 5.78 7.55 6.75
N VAL A 12 5.09 6.59 7.34
CA VAL A 12 5.10 6.40 8.80
C VAL A 12 5.31 4.92 9.10
N ALA A 13 6.16 4.63 10.07
CA ALA A 13 6.35 3.30 10.62
C ALA A 13 5.92 3.27 12.08
N LYS A 14 5.27 2.19 12.50
CA LYS A 14 4.96 1.97 13.92
C LYS A 14 6.15 1.30 14.59
N ILE A 15 6.68 1.93 15.62
CA ILE A 15 7.82 1.44 16.40
C ILE A 15 7.35 1.24 17.84
N SER A 16 6.97 0.00 18.17
CA SER A 16 6.43 -0.31 19.50
C SER A 16 5.21 0.57 19.84
N THR A 17 5.36 1.53 20.76
CA THR A 17 4.28 2.41 21.24
C THR A 17 4.24 3.77 20.56
N PHE A 18 5.21 4.09 19.72
CA PHE A 18 5.29 5.38 19.02
C PHE A 18 5.34 5.20 17.51
N TYR A 19 5.29 6.31 16.79
CA TYR A 19 5.27 6.33 15.33
C TYR A 19 6.46 7.13 14.82
N ARG A 20 7.12 6.59 13.81
CA ARG A 20 8.26 7.24 13.17
C ARG A 20 7.85 7.84 11.84
N VAL A 21 7.90 9.15 11.77
CA VAL A 21 7.68 9.92 10.54
C VAL A 21 8.99 9.96 9.77
N ILE A 22 8.93 9.61 8.47
CA ILE A 22 10.12 9.42 7.62
C ILE A 22 10.10 10.42 6.48
N SER A 23 11.20 11.16 6.32
CA SER A 23 11.38 12.13 5.23
C SER A 23 12.65 11.81 4.44
N GLY A 24 12.62 12.07 3.13
CA GLY A 24 13.79 12.02 2.26
C GLY A 24 14.61 13.32 2.29
N GLU A 25 14.11 14.33 2.99
CA GLU A 25 14.74 15.64 3.09
C GLU A 25 14.94 16.05 4.54
N LYS A 26 15.98 16.84 4.80
CA LYS A 26 16.18 17.41 6.12
C LYS A 26 15.12 18.47 6.40
N GLU A 27 14.37 18.26 7.48
CA GLU A 27 13.31 19.16 7.93
C GLU A 27 13.50 19.51 9.39
N GLU A 28 12.94 20.63 9.83
CA GLU A 28 13.02 21.08 11.21
C GLU A 28 12.45 20.03 12.17
N GLY A 29 13.21 19.67 13.18
CA GLY A 29 12.82 18.68 14.18
C GLY A 29 13.07 17.22 13.76
N PHE A 30 13.56 16.99 12.55
CA PHE A 30 13.94 15.65 12.09
C PHE A 30 15.44 15.45 12.28
N GLU A 31 15.81 14.20 12.60
CA GLU A 31 17.19 13.76 12.78
C GLU A 31 17.60 12.77 11.69
N GLU A 32 18.88 12.70 11.37
CA GLU A 32 19.39 11.68 10.46
C GLU A 32 19.08 10.28 11.02
N TYR A 33 18.63 9.41 10.14
CA TYR A 33 18.35 8.02 10.50
C TYR A 33 19.67 7.25 10.70
N ILE A 34 19.79 6.59 11.84
CA ILE A 34 20.89 5.68 12.15
C ILE A 34 20.33 4.26 12.10
N ASP A 35 20.90 3.42 11.24
CA ASP A 35 20.45 2.05 11.09
C ASP A 35 20.88 1.15 12.27
N ILE A 36 20.44 -0.11 12.24
CA ILE A 36 20.74 -1.08 13.32
C ILE A 36 22.25 -1.41 13.46
N LEU A 37 23.04 -1.09 12.45
CA LEU A 37 24.48 -1.27 12.47
C LEU A 37 25.20 -0.01 12.98
N GLY A 38 24.46 1.04 13.32
CA GLY A 38 24.99 2.31 13.79
C GLY A 38 25.47 3.23 12.66
N GLU A 39 25.14 2.92 11.41
CA GLU A 39 25.52 3.75 10.28
C GLU A 39 24.47 4.80 9.99
N LYS A 40 24.92 6.02 9.70
CA LYS A 40 24.03 7.11 9.29
C LYS A 40 23.58 6.94 7.86
N ARG A 41 22.27 7.15 7.61
CA ARG A 41 21.69 7.21 6.28
C ARG A 41 21.46 8.68 5.92
N PRO A 42 22.32 9.28 5.08
CA PRO A 42 22.28 10.73 4.82
C PRO A 42 21.07 11.20 4.02
N ASP A 43 20.33 10.28 3.43
CA ASP A 43 19.14 10.52 2.61
C ASP A 43 17.84 10.22 3.35
N ILE A 44 17.90 9.85 4.63
CA ILE A 44 16.73 9.51 5.44
C ILE A 44 16.76 10.30 6.75
N PHE A 45 15.66 11.01 7.00
CA PHE A 45 15.47 11.79 8.22
C PHE A 45 14.21 11.32 8.92
N VAL A 46 14.23 11.26 10.22
CA VAL A 46 13.14 10.70 11.01
C VAL A 46 12.77 11.59 12.18
N LYS A 47 11.50 11.54 12.55
CA LYS A 47 11.00 12.12 13.80
C LYS A 47 10.06 11.13 14.46
N ASP A 48 10.30 10.83 15.72
CA ASP A 48 9.44 9.98 16.51
C ASP A 48 8.36 10.82 17.19
N VAL A 49 7.12 10.41 17.04
CA VAL A 49 5.94 11.12 17.53
C VAL A 49 4.97 10.17 18.19
N ASP A 50 4.12 10.72 19.06
CA ASP A 50 2.95 10.02 19.57
C ASP A 50 1.82 10.05 18.52
N ILE A 51 0.88 9.10 18.61
CA ILE A 51 -0.27 9.05 17.69
C ILE A 51 -1.08 10.35 17.67
N HIS A 52 -1.15 11.04 18.81
CA HIS A 52 -1.92 12.29 18.94
C HIS A 52 -1.25 13.50 18.27
N GLU A 53 0.03 13.37 17.91
CA GLU A 53 0.76 14.40 17.14
C GLU A 53 0.51 14.28 15.64
N LEU A 54 -0.06 13.16 15.18
CA LEU A 54 -0.47 12.97 13.79
C LEU A 54 -1.86 13.55 13.58
N ASP A 55 -2.06 14.23 12.45
CA ASP A 55 -3.38 14.71 12.03
C ASP A 55 -4.20 13.59 11.39
N TYR A 56 -3.54 12.60 10.83
CA TYR A 56 -4.16 11.45 10.18
C TYR A 56 -3.15 10.31 10.02
N LEU A 57 -3.63 9.07 10.01
CA LEU A 57 -2.82 7.87 9.75
C LEU A 57 -3.65 6.88 8.95
N TYR A 58 -3.09 6.37 7.86
CA TYR A 58 -3.81 5.44 6.98
C TYR A 58 -2.87 4.48 6.26
N GLU A 59 -3.43 3.40 5.76
CA GLU A 59 -2.79 2.51 4.79
C GLU A 59 -3.60 2.50 3.50
N THR A 60 -2.93 2.21 2.39
CA THR A 60 -3.57 2.06 1.10
C THR A 60 -3.63 0.58 0.74
N VAL A 61 -4.83 0.11 0.41
CA VAL A 61 -5.10 -1.26 -0.01
C VAL A 61 -5.64 -1.23 -1.43
N TYR A 62 -5.23 -2.18 -2.25
CA TYR A 62 -5.65 -2.26 -3.64
C TYR A 62 -6.48 -3.51 -3.89
N GLU A 63 -7.50 -3.36 -4.72
CA GLU A 63 -8.25 -4.48 -5.30
C GLU A 63 -8.24 -4.33 -6.81
N ILE A 64 -8.15 -5.45 -7.52
CA ILE A 64 -8.18 -5.50 -8.98
C ILE A 64 -9.41 -6.27 -9.41
N GLN A 65 -10.15 -5.72 -10.39
CA GLN A 65 -11.20 -6.45 -11.07
C GLN A 65 -10.59 -7.30 -12.19
N TYR A 66 -10.79 -8.61 -12.07
CA TYR A 66 -10.35 -9.62 -13.02
C TYR A 66 -11.52 -10.55 -13.35
N LYS A 67 -11.85 -10.70 -14.63
CA LYS A 67 -12.97 -11.54 -15.08
C LYS A 67 -14.29 -11.23 -14.35
N GLY A 68 -14.56 -9.94 -14.14
CA GLY A 68 -15.81 -9.46 -13.53
C GLY A 68 -15.83 -9.47 -11.99
N HIS A 69 -14.77 -9.89 -11.32
CA HIS A 69 -14.70 -9.99 -9.86
C HIS A 69 -13.52 -9.22 -9.29
N PHE A 70 -13.73 -8.60 -8.13
CA PHE A 70 -12.66 -7.90 -7.40
C PHE A 70 -11.90 -8.86 -6.50
N PHE A 71 -10.58 -8.78 -6.57
CA PHE A 71 -9.66 -9.54 -5.73
C PHE A 71 -8.65 -8.61 -5.07
N ASN A 72 -8.24 -8.94 -3.86
CA ASN A 72 -7.16 -8.22 -3.19
C ASN A 72 -5.84 -8.37 -3.95
N VAL A 73 -5.06 -7.32 -4.00
CA VAL A 73 -3.73 -7.33 -4.61
C VAL A 73 -2.73 -7.81 -3.56
N MET A 74 -1.97 -8.83 -3.90
CA MET A 74 -0.95 -9.43 -3.04
C MET A 74 0.44 -8.83 -3.29
N SER A 75 0.73 -8.47 -4.53
CA SER A 75 2.00 -7.85 -4.90
C SER A 75 2.10 -6.40 -4.42
N ALA A 76 3.31 -5.95 -4.18
CA ALA A 76 3.53 -4.54 -3.91
C ALA A 76 3.20 -3.69 -5.15
N MET A 77 2.59 -2.53 -4.92
CA MET A 77 2.34 -1.55 -5.98
C MET A 77 3.53 -0.59 -6.06
N LYS A 78 4.66 -1.11 -6.52
CA LYS A 78 5.93 -0.39 -6.64
C LYS A 78 6.36 -0.25 -8.09
N ARG A 79 7.26 0.71 -8.32
CA ARG A 79 7.76 0.96 -9.68
C ARG A 79 8.28 -0.29 -10.37
N ILE A 80 9.05 -1.10 -9.67
CA ILE A 80 9.61 -2.33 -10.24
C ILE A 80 8.54 -3.33 -10.69
N ASN A 81 7.51 -3.53 -9.88
CA ASN A 81 6.42 -4.45 -10.22
C ASN A 81 5.62 -3.96 -11.44
N ILE A 82 5.39 -2.65 -11.50
CA ILE A 82 4.66 -2.02 -12.60
C ILE A 82 5.47 -2.12 -13.90
N ASP A 83 6.75 -1.81 -13.85
CA ASP A 83 7.64 -1.85 -15.02
C ASP A 83 7.84 -3.29 -15.55
N GLU A 84 7.83 -4.28 -14.66
CA GLU A 84 7.89 -5.71 -15.04
C GLU A 84 6.53 -6.26 -15.46
N ASP A 85 5.48 -5.46 -15.43
CA ASP A 85 4.11 -5.88 -15.72
C ASP A 85 3.70 -7.10 -14.89
N TRP A 86 3.92 -7.01 -13.60
CA TRP A 86 3.72 -8.13 -12.68
C TRP A 86 2.77 -7.74 -11.55
N PHE A 87 1.57 -8.33 -11.59
CA PHE A 87 0.53 -8.11 -10.57
C PHE A 87 0.07 -9.47 -10.07
N VAL A 88 -0.07 -9.60 -8.76
CA VAL A 88 -0.54 -10.83 -8.13
C VAL A 88 -1.81 -10.52 -7.34
N ILE A 89 -2.88 -11.20 -7.68
CA ILE A 89 -4.15 -11.15 -6.95
C ILE A 89 -4.31 -12.40 -6.09
N ARG A 90 -5.06 -12.26 -5.00
CA ARG A 90 -5.32 -13.36 -4.08
C ARG A 90 -6.80 -13.52 -3.76
N ALA A 91 -7.16 -14.74 -3.37
CA ALA A 91 -8.50 -15.08 -2.90
C ALA A 91 -8.42 -16.08 -1.75
N GLY A 92 -9.39 -16.00 -0.86
CA GLY A 92 -9.58 -16.97 0.21
C GLY A 92 -10.55 -18.07 -0.16
N ILE A 93 -10.75 -19.01 0.75
CA ILE A 93 -11.62 -20.19 0.56
C ILE A 93 -13.08 -19.82 0.25
N GLU A 94 -13.54 -18.67 0.70
CA GLU A 94 -14.90 -18.18 0.43
C GLU A 94 -15.17 -17.97 -1.04
N LYS A 95 -14.13 -17.89 -1.87
CA LYS A 95 -14.23 -17.76 -3.34
C LYS A 95 -13.78 -19.03 -4.07
N TYR A 96 -13.92 -20.19 -3.45
CA TYR A 96 -13.41 -21.46 -3.97
C TYR A 96 -13.84 -21.76 -5.40
N GLU A 97 -15.11 -21.55 -5.74
CA GLU A 97 -15.62 -21.78 -7.10
C GLU A 97 -14.92 -20.90 -8.14
N LEU A 98 -14.66 -19.64 -7.80
CA LEU A 98 -13.91 -18.72 -8.65
C LEU A 98 -12.45 -19.11 -8.76
N ILE A 99 -11.85 -19.55 -7.67
CA ILE A 99 -10.45 -20.01 -7.60
C ILE A 99 -10.23 -21.13 -8.63
N GLU A 100 -11.09 -22.14 -8.64
CA GLU A 100 -11.01 -23.24 -9.60
C GLU A 100 -11.25 -22.77 -11.03
N LYS A 101 -12.34 -22.04 -11.25
CA LYS A 101 -12.76 -21.57 -12.56
C LYS A 101 -11.71 -20.66 -13.22
N LEU A 102 -11.06 -19.82 -12.46
CA LEU A 102 -10.11 -18.83 -12.97
C LEU A 102 -8.64 -19.28 -12.89
N GLY A 103 -8.39 -20.50 -12.42
CA GLY A 103 -7.05 -21.08 -12.44
C GLY A 103 -6.08 -20.48 -11.43
N PHE A 104 -6.57 -20.11 -10.25
CA PHE A 104 -5.69 -19.69 -9.16
C PHE A 104 -4.88 -20.87 -8.63
N GLU A 105 -3.66 -20.60 -8.22
CA GLU A 105 -2.77 -21.58 -7.61
C GLU A 105 -2.80 -21.44 -6.08
N ARG A 106 -2.69 -22.57 -5.40
CA ARG A 106 -2.61 -22.56 -3.93
C ARG A 106 -1.28 -21.95 -3.49
N TYR A 107 -1.35 -20.96 -2.63
CA TYR A 107 -0.18 -20.30 -2.05
C TYR A 107 0.16 -20.80 -0.65
N ASP A 108 -0.85 -20.91 0.22
CA ASP A 108 -0.73 -21.46 1.56
C ASP A 108 -2.02 -22.20 1.96
N LYS A 109 -2.21 -22.51 3.24
CA LYS A 109 -3.37 -23.26 3.72
C LYS A 109 -4.72 -22.60 3.42
N ALA A 110 -4.75 -21.28 3.36
CA ALA A 110 -5.99 -20.51 3.28
C ALA A 110 -6.04 -19.51 2.12
N THR A 111 -4.99 -19.43 1.31
CA THR A 111 -4.84 -18.42 0.28
C THR A 111 -4.46 -19.03 -1.06
N TRP A 112 -5.12 -18.58 -2.10
CA TRP A 112 -4.81 -18.85 -3.50
C TRP A 112 -4.41 -17.57 -4.18
N ARG A 113 -3.54 -17.65 -5.16
CA ARG A 113 -3.04 -16.51 -5.92
C ARG A 113 -3.05 -16.73 -7.41
N LYS A 114 -3.07 -15.65 -8.16
CA LYS A 114 -2.91 -15.67 -9.61
C LYS A 114 -2.07 -14.48 -10.03
N GLU A 115 -1.08 -14.75 -10.87
CA GLU A 115 -0.30 -13.71 -11.55
C GLU A 115 -1.06 -13.25 -12.79
N ILE A 116 -1.19 -11.93 -12.94
CA ILE A 116 -1.86 -11.30 -14.08
C ILE A 116 -1.02 -10.13 -14.60
N LYS A 117 -1.35 -9.67 -15.79
CA LYS A 117 -0.70 -8.56 -16.47
C LYS A 117 -1.62 -7.33 -16.48
N ARG A 118 -1.06 -6.15 -16.80
CA ARG A 118 -1.84 -4.92 -16.92
C ARG A 118 -3.06 -5.10 -17.83
N LYS A 119 -2.93 -5.81 -18.94
CA LYS A 119 -4.02 -6.06 -19.89
C LYS A 119 -5.20 -6.82 -19.29
N ASP A 120 -4.98 -7.56 -18.22
CA ASP A 120 -6.00 -8.36 -17.54
C ASP A 120 -6.78 -7.56 -16.49
N ILE A 121 -6.30 -6.36 -16.15
CA ILE A 121 -6.92 -5.50 -15.14
C ILE A 121 -8.08 -4.73 -15.78
N GLU A 122 -9.30 -5.06 -15.38
CA GLU A 122 -10.50 -4.40 -15.85
C GLU A 122 -10.79 -3.10 -15.09
N ALA A 123 -10.50 -3.09 -13.79
CA ALA A 123 -10.60 -1.92 -12.92
C ALA A 123 -9.62 -2.03 -11.76
N LEU A 124 -9.15 -0.89 -11.25
CA LEU A 124 -8.30 -0.80 -10.08
C LEU A 124 -9.03 -0.01 -9.00
N LYS A 125 -9.26 -0.64 -7.86
CA LYS A 125 -9.86 0.00 -6.69
C LYS A 125 -8.77 0.36 -5.70
N ILE A 126 -8.71 1.63 -5.35
CA ILE A 126 -7.74 2.16 -4.38
C ILE A 126 -8.51 2.50 -3.12
N ILE A 127 -8.17 1.84 -2.02
CA ILE A 127 -8.85 1.98 -0.74
C ILE A 127 -7.90 2.64 0.24
N GLU A 128 -8.28 3.80 0.74
CA GLU A 128 -7.62 4.47 1.85
C GLU A 128 -8.30 4.02 3.14
N LYS A 129 -7.55 3.34 4.00
CA LYS A 129 -8.05 2.75 5.25
C LYS A 129 -7.45 3.47 6.44
N PRO A 130 -8.24 4.30 7.15
CA PRO A 130 -7.78 4.97 8.36
C PRO A 130 -7.40 3.96 9.45
N LEU A 131 -6.37 4.29 10.21
CA LEU A 131 -5.81 3.41 11.22
C LEU A 131 -5.92 4.03 12.63
N GLU A 132 -5.83 3.17 13.64
CA GLU A 132 -5.77 3.54 15.06
C GLU A 132 -6.94 4.44 15.47
N ILE A 133 -6.67 5.59 16.10
CA ILE A 133 -7.69 6.54 16.53
C ILE A 133 -8.49 7.17 15.39
N PHE A 134 -8.03 7.00 14.13
CA PHE A 134 -8.69 7.57 12.95
C PHE A 134 -9.69 6.62 12.28
N LYS A 135 -9.85 5.40 12.79
CA LYS A 135 -10.73 4.37 12.18
C LYS A 135 -12.17 4.80 11.98
N GLU A 136 -12.69 5.66 12.84
CA GLU A 136 -14.07 6.15 12.79
C GLU A 136 -14.34 7.04 11.57
N GLN A 137 -13.30 7.57 10.91
CA GLN A 137 -13.45 8.38 9.71
C GLN A 137 -13.93 7.56 8.50
N GLY A 138 -13.87 6.23 8.57
CA GLY A 138 -14.37 5.33 7.54
C GLY A 138 -13.45 5.19 6.33
N LEU A 139 -13.66 4.14 5.57
CA LEU A 139 -12.91 3.85 4.35
C LEU A 139 -13.23 4.88 3.27
N LYS A 140 -12.22 5.26 2.51
CA LYS A 140 -12.36 6.05 1.28
C LYS A 140 -11.88 5.19 0.13
N ALA A 141 -12.68 5.07 -0.92
CA ALA A 141 -12.32 4.26 -2.07
C ALA A 141 -12.63 4.99 -3.37
N LYS A 142 -11.79 4.75 -4.38
CA LYS A 142 -12.06 5.16 -5.75
C LYS A 142 -11.75 4.02 -6.70
N ILE A 143 -12.49 3.95 -7.80
CA ILE A 143 -12.32 2.93 -8.83
C ILE A 143 -11.83 3.62 -10.11
N LEU A 144 -10.72 3.13 -10.64
CA LEU A 144 -10.13 3.57 -11.90
C LEU A 144 -10.37 2.52 -12.97
N ALA A 145 -10.61 2.97 -14.20
CA ALA A 145 -10.77 2.10 -15.36
C ALA A 145 -10.06 2.71 -16.58
N GLY A 146 -9.73 1.88 -17.55
CA GLY A 146 -9.10 2.31 -18.81
C GLY A 146 -7.81 3.08 -18.60
N LYS A 147 -7.70 4.20 -19.28
CA LYS A 147 -6.52 5.07 -19.23
C LYS A 147 -6.19 5.60 -17.83
N ASP A 148 -7.20 5.78 -16.98
CA ASP A 148 -6.99 6.28 -15.60
C ASP A 148 -6.12 5.31 -14.80
N ILE A 149 -6.21 4.02 -15.07
CA ILE A 149 -5.31 3.01 -14.47
C ILE A 149 -3.88 3.27 -14.91
N ASP A 150 -3.65 3.48 -16.20
CA ASP A 150 -2.31 3.71 -16.76
C ASP A 150 -1.70 5.00 -16.22
N ASP A 151 -2.49 6.06 -16.12
CA ASP A 151 -2.07 7.33 -15.55
C ASP A 151 -1.68 7.19 -14.08
N PHE A 152 -2.46 6.44 -13.31
CA PHE A 152 -2.14 6.13 -11.92
C PHE A 152 -0.83 5.33 -11.80
N LEU A 153 -0.69 4.25 -12.57
CA LEU A 153 0.51 3.41 -12.54
C LEU A 153 1.77 4.20 -12.94
N ALA A 154 1.64 5.12 -13.90
CA ALA A 154 2.74 5.99 -14.30
C ALA A 154 3.14 6.99 -13.19
N SER A 155 2.22 7.34 -12.31
CA SER A 155 2.44 8.29 -11.22
C SER A 155 3.11 7.66 -9.99
N VAL A 156 3.15 6.33 -9.87
CA VAL A 156 3.71 5.64 -8.71
C VAL A 156 5.21 5.86 -8.64
N LYS A 157 5.66 6.32 -7.48
CA LYS A 157 7.08 6.49 -7.13
C LYS A 157 7.42 5.57 -5.98
N ASP A 158 8.63 5.09 -5.97
CA ASP A 158 9.12 4.28 -4.84
C ASP A 158 9.48 5.13 -3.62
#